data_99b89f059bf51ade02f424d76a06a41a
#
_entry.id   99b89f059bf51ade02f424d76a06a41a
#
_cell.length_a   1.000
_cell.length_b   1.000
_cell.length_c   1.000
_cell.angle_alpha   90.00
_cell.angle_beta   90.00
_cell.angle_gamma   90.00
#
_symmetry.space_group_name_H-M   'P 1'
#
loop_
_entity.id
_entity.type
_entity.pdbx_description
1 polymer ?
#
loop_
_entity_poly.entity_id
_entity_poly.type
_entity_poly.pdbx_seq_one_letter_code
_entity_poly.pdbx_strand_id
1 'polypeptide(L)'
;ETFAKGPAELAGRHYTEKDMNEFIVGAAAKLDTPRKPREEAASTDCKYFCGITDEMTAAERKSLCSVDAAALKAEAADLSARMEKGVRVVFGSKEAVEAAKELFDRVETL
;
A
#
# COMPACT_ATOMS: atom_id res chain seq x y z
N GLU A 1 -9.04 13.57 7.86
CA GLU A 1 -8.88 13.10 9.26
C GLU A 1 -8.65 11.58 9.35
N THR A 2 -9.46 10.74 8.69
CA THR A 2 -9.36 9.27 8.74
C THR A 2 -7.98 8.76 8.30
N PHE A 3 -7.45 9.32 7.22
CA PHE A 3 -6.14 8.91 6.69
C PHE A 3 -4.99 9.21 7.66
N ALA A 4 -5.05 10.34 8.35
CA ALA A 4 -4.02 10.73 9.32
C ALA A 4 -4.02 9.87 10.60
N LYS A 5 -5.15 9.23 10.93
CA LYS A 5 -5.29 8.35 12.10
C LYS A 5 -4.91 6.88 11.79
N GLY A 6 -4.84 6.53 10.50
CA GLY A 6 -4.57 5.15 10.06
C GLY A 6 -3.36 4.49 10.73
N PRO A 7 -2.18 5.13 10.78
CA PRO A 7 -1.02 4.53 11.44
C PRO A 7 -1.23 4.26 12.93
N ALA A 8 -1.88 5.19 13.65
CA ALA A 8 -2.16 5.03 15.08
C ALA A 8 -3.16 3.89 15.33
N GLU A 9 -4.18 3.76 14.50
CA GLU A 9 -5.14 2.66 14.55
C GLU A 9 -4.47 1.32 14.23
N LEU A 10 -3.59 1.30 13.21
CA LEU A 10 -2.82 0.11 12.85
C LEU A 10 -1.93 -0.35 13.99
N ALA A 11 -1.22 0.58 14.66
CA ALA A 11 -0.37 0.28 15.81
C ALA A 11 -1.14 -0.20 17.03
N GLY A 12 -2.29 0.45 17.32
CA GLY A 12 -3.09 0.20 18.52
C GLY A 12 -4.00 -1.03 18.45
N ARG A 13 -4.27 -1.54 17.25
CA ARG A 13 -5.19 -2.66 17.06
C ARG A 13 -4.63 -3.97 17.62
N HIS A 14 -5.51 -4.75 18.25
CA HIS A 14 -5.21 -6.14 18.60
C HIS A 14 -5.49 -7.03 17.37
N TYR A 15 -4.48 -7.78 16.94
CA TYR A 15 -4.59 -8.72 15.83
C TYR A 15 -4.63 -10.13 16.36
N THR A 16 -5.68 -10.86 16.04
CA THR A 16 -5.77 -12.30 16.33
C THR A 16 -5.05 -13.08 15.23
N GLU A 17 -4.75 -14.35 15.50
CA GLU A 17 -4.18 -15.26 14.50
C GLU A 17 -5.10 -15.36 13.25
N LYS A 18 -6.41 -15.35 13.47
CA LYS A 18 -7.39 -15.34 12.39
C LYS A 18 -7.28 -14.08 11.52
N ASP A 19 -7.19 -12.91 12.15
CA ASP A 19 -7.02 -11.65 11.41
C ASP A 19 -5.76 -11.67 10.54
N MET A 20 -4.64 -12.14 11.10
CA MET A 20 -3.37 -12.24 10.38
C MET A 20 -3.47 -13.21 9.20
N ASN A 21 -4.10 -14.36 9.38
CA ASN A 21 -4.32 -15.32 8.31
C ASN A 21 -5.19 -14.73 7.19
N GLU A 22 -6.26 -14.01 7.53
CA GLU A 22 -7.11 -13.33 6.54
C GLU A 22 -6.33 -12.27 5.75
N PHE A 23 -5.48 -11.49 6.40
CA PHE A 23 -4.64 -10.49 5.71
C PHE A 23 -3.60 -11.14 4.79
N ILE A 24 -2.92 -12.19 5.26
CA ILE A 24 -1.93 -12.92 4.46
C ILE A 24 -2.59 -13.57 3.24
N VAL A 25 -3.72 -14.24 3.42
CA VAL A 25 -4.47 -14.85 2.32
C VAL A 25 -4.96 -13.80 1.33
N GLY A 26 -5.50 -12.67 1.82
CA GLY A 26 -5.95 -11.58 0.97
C GLY A 26 -4.82 -10.92 0.17
N ALA A 27 -3.63 -10.78 0.75
CA ALA A 27 -2.45 -10.27 0.06
C ALA A 27 -1.88 -11.29 -0.94
N ALA A 28 -1.77 -12.57 -0.54
CA ALA A 28 -1.30 -13.65 -1.42
C ALA A 28 -2.21 -13.85 -2.64
N ALA A 29 -3.52 -13.74 -2.47
CA ALA A 29 -4.48 -13.82 -3.56
C ALA A 29 -4.24 -12.78 -4.67
N LYS A 30 -3.72 -11.60 -4.32
CA LYS A 30 -3.35 -10.57 -5.31
C LYS A 30 -2.11 -10.97 -6.13
N LEU A 31 -1.17 -11.67 -5.51
CA LEU A 31 0.01 -12.20 -6.22
C LEU A 31 -0.38 -13.35 -7.16
N ASP A 32 -1.38 -14.15 -6.76
CA ASP A 32 -1.82 -15.34 -7.49
C ASP A 32 -3.02 -15.07 -8.44
N THR A 33 -3.35 -13.82 -8.69
CA THR A 33 -4.44 -13.47 -9.61
C THR A 33 -4.17 -14.05 -11.00
N PRO A 34 -5.07 -14.90 -11.55
CA PRO A 34 -4.92 -15.43 -12.90
C PRO A 34 -4.88 -14.28 -13.92
N ARG A 35 -3.88 -14.31 -14.79
CA ARG A 35 -3.68 -13.31 -15.84
C ARG A 35 -4.04 -13.86 -17.20
N LYS A 36 -4.54 -12.99 -18.07
CA LYS A 36 -4.69 -13.32 -19.49
C LYS A 36 -3.29 -13.43 -20.13
N PRO A 37 -3.13 -14.19 -21.23
CA PRO A 37 -1.82 -14.37 -21.86
C PRO A 37 -1.08 -13.07 -22.18
N ARG A 38 -1.80 -12.03 -22.60
CA ARG A 38 -1.21 -10.70 -22.87
C ARG A 38 -0.70 -10.02 -21.59
N GLU A 39 -1.42 -10.15 -20.51
CA GLU A 39 -1.04 -9.57 -19.20
C GLU A 39 0.16 -10.33 -18.62
N GLU A 40 0.21 -11.64 -18.83
CA GLU A 40 1.34 -12.46 -18.40
C GLU A 40 2.61 -12.11 -19.19
N ALA A 41 2.52 -11.95 -20.52
CA ALA A 41 3.62 -11.49 -21.33
C ALA A 41 4.13 -10.12 -20.87
N ALA A 42 3.24 -9.13 -20.69
CA ALA A 42 3.61 -7.80 -20.21
C ALA A 42 4.25 -7.83 -18.80
N SER A 43 3.76 -8.70 -17.91
CA SER A 43 4.36 -8.90 -16.59
C SER A 43 5.75 -9.50 -16.66
N THR A 44 5.96 -10.46 -17.55
CA THR A 44 7.28 -11.09 -17.79
C THR A 44 8.27 -10.08 -18.37
N ASP A 45 7.85 -9.29 -19.34
CA ASP A 45 8.67 -8.21 -19.90
C ASP A 45 9.06 -7.19 -18.80
N CYS A 46 8.10 -6.77 -17.99
CA CYS A 46 8.36 -5.87 -16.88
C CYS A 46 9.37 -6.46 -15.89
N LYS A 47 9.23 -7.73 -15.50
CA LYS A 47 10.19 -8.41 -14.63
C LYS A 47 11.59 -8.43 -15.24
N TYR A 48 11.68 -8.76 -16.52
CA TYR A 48 12.95 -8.81 -17.25
C TYR A 48 13.66 -7.44 -17.25
N PHE A 49 12.96 -6.38 -17.66
CA PHE A 49 13.53 -5.03 -17.70
C PHE A 49 13.83 -4.43 -16.32
N CYS A 50 13.09 -4.83 -15.30
CA CYS A 50 13.33 -4.40 -13.91
C CYS A 50 14.35 -5.28 -13.17
N GLY A 51 14.86 -6.35 -13.79
CA GLY A 51 15.80 -7.28 -13.16
C GLY A 51 15.19 -8.10 -12.01
N ILE A 52 13.87 -8.33 -12.04
CA ILE A 52 13.17 -9.10 -11.01
C ILE A 52 13.30 -10.59 -11.35
N THR A 53 14.04 -11.33 -10.52
CA THR A 53 14.25 -12.77 -10.69
C THR A 53 13.15 -13.60 -10.01
N ASP A 54 13.09 -14.88 -10.37
CA ASP A 54 12.17 -15.82 -9.74
C ASP A 54 12.51 -16.03 -8.26
N GLU A 55 13.81 -15.99 -7.91
CA GLU A 55 14.26 -16.07 -6.51
C GLU A 55 13.77 -14.86 -5.71
N MET A 56 13.79 -13.66 -6.28
CA MET A 56 13.26 -12.45 -5.63
C MET A 56 11.75 -12.57 -5.42
N THR A 57 11.02 -13.06 -6.42
CA THR A 57 9.57 -13.27 -6.32
C THR A 57 9.24 -14.34 -5.26
N ALA A 58 10.00 -15.42 -5.19
CA ALA A 58 9.85 -16.47 -4.20
C ALA A 58 10.18 -15.96 -2.77
N ALA A 59 11.21 -15.13 -2.63
CA ALA A 59 11.57 -14.50 -1.36
C ALA A 59 10.48 -13.53 -0.86
N GLU A 60 9.92 -12.72 -1.75
CA GLU A 60 8.79 -11.83 -1.45
C GLU A 60 7.58 -12.61 -0.93
N ARG A 61 7.20 -13.69 -1.64
CA ARG A 61 6.11 -14.57 -1.22
C ARG A 61 6.36 -15.22 0.14
N LYS A 62 7.58 -15.71 0.37
CA LYS A 62 7.97 -16.27 1.68
C LYS A 62 7.89 -15.22 2.78
N SER A 63 8.38 -14.01 2.53
CA SER A 63 8.31 -12.89 3.46
C SER A 63 6.86 -12.56 3.82
N LEU A 64 5.99 -12.44 2.81
CA LEU A 64 4.55 -12.19 3.02
C LEU A 64 3.91 -13.25 3.91
N CYS A 65 4.18 -14.54 3.66
CA CYS A 65 3.62 -15.64 4.45
C CYS A 65 4.17 -15.71 5.89
N SER A 66 5.25 -15.02 6.19
CA SER A 66 5.88 -14.99 7.51
C SER A 66 5.58 -13.73 8.33
N VAL A 67 4.74 -12.83 7.81
CA VAL A 67 4.37 -11.59 8.50
C VAL A 67 3.55 -11.92 9.76
N ASP A 68 3.94 -11.32 10.86
CA ASP A 68 3.22 -11.42 12.12
C ASP A 68 2.64 -10.05 12.56
N ALA A 69 1.87 -10.07 13.64
CA ALA A 69 1.26 -8.86 14.19
C ALA A 69 2.30 -7.84 14.66
N ALA A 70 3.49 -8.29 15.09
CA ALA A 70 4.55 -7.39 15.54
C ALA A 70 5.17 -6.64 14.35
N ALA A 71 5.44 -7.34 13.25
CA ALA A 71 5.93 -6.75 12.00
C ALA A 71 4.91 -5.74 11.45
N LEU A 72 3.62 -6.08 11.44
CA LEU A 72 2.56 -5.17 10.97
C LEU A 72 2.48 -3.89 11.82
N LYS A 73 2.67 -3.99 13.13
CA LYS A 73 2.71 -2.82 14.03
C LYS A 73 3.97 -1.98 13.86
N ALA A 74 5.10 -2.61 13.56
CA ALA A 74 6.35 -1.89 13.29
C ALA A 74 6.23 -1.01 12.04
N GLU A 75 5.56 -1.51 10.98
CA GLU A 75 5.27 -0.73 9.77
C GLU A 75 4.41 0.52 10.04
N ALA A 76 3.59 0.52 11.09
CA ALA A 76 2.78 1.68 11.45
C ALA A 76 3.63 2.90 11.82
N ALA A 77 4.76 2.70 12.49
CA ALA A 77 5.68 3.78 12.86
C ALA A 77 6.37 4.37 11.62
N ASP A 78 6.83 3.51 10.70
CA ASP A 78 7.43 3.94 9.45
C ASP A 78 6.41 4.66 8.54
N LEU A 79 5.18 4.14 8.46
CA LEU A 79 4.08 4.79 7.73
C LEU A 79 3.77 6.18 8.31
N SER A 80 3.74 6.35 9.63
CA SER A 80 3.55 7.65 10.28
C SER A 80 4.64 8.64 9.90
N ALA A 81 5.91 8.22 9.97
CA ALA A 81 7.05 9.06 9.61
C ALA A 81 7.06 9.48 8.13
N ARG A 82 6.65 8.57 7.25
CA ARG A 82 6.49 8.88 5.80
C ARG A 82 5.33 9.83 5.55
N MET A 83 4.21 9.67 6.25
CA MET A 83 3.04 10.54 6.11
C MET A 83 3.29 11.97 6.62
N GLU A 84 4.12 12.14 7.65
CA GLU A 84 4.51 13.47 8.14
C GLU A 84 5.33 14.26 7.11
N LYS A 85 6.18 13.56 6.35
CA LYS A 85 7.04 14.16 5.31
C LYS A 85 6.42 14.13 3.92
N GLY A 86 5.29 13.46 3.76
CA GLY A 86 4.66 13.22 2.46
C GLY A 86 3.96 14.46 1.91
N VAL A 87 4.03 14.64 0.60
CA VAL A 87 3.23 15.62 -0.12
C VAL A 87 1.82 15.05 -0.33
N ARG A 88 0.80 15.84 -0.06
CA ARG A 88 -0.59 15.49 -0.30
C ARG A 88 -1.10 16.22 -1.51
N VAL A 89 -1.57 15.47 -2.50
CA VAL A 89 -2.15 16.02 -3.72
C VAL A 89 -3.62 15.59 -3.81
N VAL A 90 -4.49 16.56 -4.07
CA VAL A 90 -5.94 16.33 -4.19
C VAL A 90 -6.40 16.83 -5.56
N PHE A 91 -7.14 16.00 -6.28
CA PHE A 91 -7.86 16.37 -7.49
C PHE A 91 -9.36 16.43 -7.19
N GLY A 92 -10.01 17.50 -7.60
CA GLY A 92 -11.43 17.68 -7.37
C GLY A 92 -12.04 18.71 -8.31
N SER A 93 -13.37 18.92 -8.22
CA SER A 93 -14.02 20.01 -8.94
C SER A 93 -13.52 21.35 -8.41
N LYS A 94 -13.53 22.37 -9.29
CA LYS A 94 -13.09 23.72 -8.93
C LYS A 94 -13.81 24.24 -7.70
N GLU A 95 -15.13 24.03 -7.65
CA GLU A 95 -15.98 24.50 -6.53
C GLU A 95 -15.60 23.81 -5.22
N ALA A 96 -15.34 22.50 -5.25
CA ALA A 96 -14.99 21.76 -4.04
C ALA A 96 -13.58 22.13 -3.51
N VAL A 97 -12.63 22.35 -4.40
CA VAL A 97 -11.27 22.76 -4.03
C VAL A 97 -11.26 24.20 -3.51
N GLU A 98 -11.96 25.13 -4.16
CA GLU A 98 -12.07 26.51 -3.69
C GLU A 98 -12.80 26.61 -2.35
N ALA A 99 -13.82 25.77 -2.10
CA ALA A 99 -14.54 25.74 -0.82
C ALA A 99 -13.67 25.25 0.37
N ALA A 100 -12.55 24.58 0.09
CA ALA A 100 -11.62 24.06 1.10
C ALA A 100 -10.18 24.60 0.90
N LYS A 101 -10.06 25.76 0.25
CA LYS A 101 -8.76 26.32 -0.18
C LYS A 101 -7.76 26.52 0.96
N GLU A 102 -8.26 26.82 2.15
CA GLU A 102 -7.44 27.01 3.36
C GLU A 102 -6.71 25.73 3.81
N LEU A 103 -7.11 24.56 3.28
CA LEU A 103 -6.45 23.28 3.59
C LEU A 103 -5.24 22.99 2.69
N PHE A 104 -5.00 23.83 1.68
CA PHE A 104 -3.96 23.59 0.66
C PHE A 104 -2.95 24.72 0.65
N ASP A 105 -1.67 24.34 0.61
CA ASP A 105 -0.56 25.31 0.44
C ASP A 105 -0.52 25.90 -0.97
N ARG A 106 -1.00 25.12 -1.96
CA ARG A 106 -1.01 25.49 -3.38
C ARG A 106 -2.22 24.89 -4.10
N VAL A 107 -2.91 25.70 -4.87
CA VAL A 107 -4.01 25.29 -5.76
C VAL A 107 -3.67 25.65 -7.19
N GLU A 108 -3.78 24.70 -8.11
CA GLU A 108 -3.59 24.90 -9.56
C GLU A 108 -4.83 24.44 -10.32
N THR A 109 -5.10 25.10 -11.42
CA THR A 109 -6.14 24.69 -12.37
C THR A 109 -5.46 24.06 -13.57
N LEU A 110 -5.90 22.84 -13.95
CA LEU A 110 -5.46 22.11 -15.13
C LEU A 110 -6.24 22.57 -16.36
#